data_84fa0a880c5ec2c36d565a8b1c6c004e
#
_entry.id   84fa0a880c5ec2c36d565a8b1c6c004e
#
_cell.length_a   1.000
_cell.length_b   1.000
_cell.length_c   1.000
_cell.angle_alpha   90.00
_cell.angle_beta   90.00
_cell.angle_gamma   90.00
#
_symmetry.space_group_name_H-M   'P 1'
#
loop_
_entity.id
_entity.type
_entity.pdbx_description
1 polymer ?
#
loop_
_entity_poly.entity_id
_entity_poly.type
_entity_poly.pdbx_seq_one_letter_code
_entity_poly.pdbx_strand_id
1 'polypeptide(L)'
;MEVLRFSHLELVEVAGAGRGLRVTRPVGGGEILLEDRAVLVGPSQLSSPRDCVGCYWRPGLLQCPGCSSPVCSAACRETWHTAECPIIQTLPVPSPSPALWLNILRLHRSSDPRLALLAGETGEGQRQEYSELTTSRLGISAAQSARLHAVLASNTFRNKTARCLCPVMAMVNHSCEPNCRVYWAASSNPAHHRLVLEARRDLRAGEELTITYCCSLLATPARQAKLRASKGFDCRCSRCSDPGERGSNMGGVLCTKCRQAVLLPHLQQDGGLAWSCSCGFKPNNDKVDQSQQRLSRDLTN
;
A
#
# COMPACT_ATOMS: atom_id res chain seq x y z
N MET A 1 1.93 -24.68 -13.93
CA MET A 1 1.88 -23.27 -13.55
C MET A 1 1.92 -22.47 -14.85
N GLU A 2 0.77 -22.09 -15.36
CA GLU A 2 0.68 -21.19 -16.51
C GLU A 2 1.24 -19.83 -16.04
N VAL A 3 2.41 -19.48 -16.54
CA VAL A 3 3.02 -18.16 -16.31
C VAL A 3 2.06 -17.14 -16.89
N LEU A 4 1.45 -16.31 -16.07
CA LEU A 4 0.67 -15.15 -16.49
C LEU A 4 1.59 -14.28 -17.36
N ARG A 5 1.56 -14.49 -18.68
CA ARG A 5 2.32 -13.71 -19.67
C ARG A 5 1.53 -12.45 -19.95
N PHE A 6 1.87 -11.36 -19.27
CA PHE A 6 1.57 -10.04 -19.80
C PHE A 6 2.49 -9.82 -21.01
N SER A 7 2.00 -9.25 -22.08
CA SER A 7 2.68 -9.24 -23.41
C SER A 7 4.12 -8.70 -23.39
N HIS A 8 4.54 -8.03 -22.32
CA HIS A 8 5.89 -7.43 -22.17
C HIS A 8 6.37 -7.35 -20.73
N LEU A 9 5.74 -8.10 -19.81
CA LEU A 9 6.16 -8.18 -18.41
C LEU A 9 6.54 -9.60 -18.04
N GLU A 10 7.53 -9.73 -17.21
CA GLU A 10 8.01 -11.01 -16.68
C GLU A 10 8.11 -10.93 -15.17
N LEU A 11 7.64 -11.99 -14.50
CA LEU A 11 7.83 -12.16 -13.07
C LEU A 11 9.22 -12.74 -12.83
N VAL A 12 10.00 -12.09 -11.96
CA VAL A 12 11.37 -12.46 -11.66
C VAL A 12 11.63 -12.47 -10.15
N GLU A 13 12.64 -13.22 -9.73
CA GLU A 13 13.19 -13.10 -8.37
C GLU A 13 14.19 -11.93 -8.34
N VAL A 14 13.98 -11.00 -7.40
CA VAL A 14 14.82 -9.82 -7.20
C VAL A 14 15.60 -9.98 -5.90
N ALA A 15 16.92 -9.92 -5.96
CA ALA A 15 17.78 -10.10 -4.80
C ALA A 15 17.43 -9.14 -3.66
N GLY A 16 17.10 -9.68 -2.50
CA GLY A 16 16.73 -8.93 -1.29
C GLY A 16 15.34 -8.27 -1.31
N ALA A 17 14.56 -8.46 -2.39
CA ALA A 17 13.20 -7.93 -2.51
C ALA A 17 12.15 -9.01 -2.81
N GLY A 18 12.57 -10.27 -3.04
CA GLY A 18 11.69 -11.37 -3.42
C GLY A 18 11.23 -11.24 -4.87
N ARG A 19 9.96 -11.46 -5.13
CA ARG A 19 9.41 -11.41 -6.49
C ARG A 19 9.20 -9.98 -6.95
N GLY A 20 9.49 -9.73 -8.24
CA GLY A 20 9.29 -8.44 -8.88
C GLY A 20 8.85 -8.59 -10.33
N LEU A 21 8.45 -7.50 -10.96
CA LEU A 21 8.15 -7.44 -12.39
C LEU A 21 9.24 -6.68 -13.13
N ARG A 22 9.60 -7.16 -14.33
CA ARG A 22 10.49 -6.45 -15.25
C ARG A 22 9.90 -6.37 -16.65
N VAL A 23 10.32 -5.38 -17.42
CA VAL A 23 9.96 -5.29 -18.84
C VAL A 23 10.85 -6.21 -19.67
N THR A 24 10.26 -6.87 -20.68
CA THR A 24 10.98 -7.78 -21.59
C THR A 24 11.45 -7.08 -22.87
N ARG A 25 11.01 -5.85 -23.13
CA ARG A 25 11.39 -4.99 -24.25
C ARG A 25 11.59 -3.55 -23.80
N PRO A 26 12.23 -2.69 -24.61
CA PRO A 26 12.24 -1.25 -24.35
C PRO A 26 10.80 -0.69 -24.32
N VAL A 27 10.58 0.27 -23.42
CA VAL A 27 9.29 0.92 -23.16
C VAL A 27 9.50 2.43 -23.12
N GLY A 28 8.61 3.18 -23.75
CA GLY A 28 8.63 4.64 -23.73
C GLY A 28 7.97 5.22 -22.48
N GLY A 29 8.42 6.40 -22.05
CA GLY A 29 7.75 7.17 -20.98
C GLY A 29 6.31 7.48 -21.36
N GLY A 30 5.39 7.29 -20.41
CA GLY A 30 3.94 7.43 -20.62
C GLY A 30 3.23 6.17 -21.12
N GLU A 31 3.96 5.10 -21.43
CA GLU A 31 3.35 3.84 -21.87
C GLU A 31 2.65 3.14 -20.70
N ILE A 32 1.41 2.68 -20.93
CA ILE A 32 0.68 1.86 -19.97
C ILE A 32 1.19 0.42 -20.07
N LEU A 33 1.72 -0.07 -18.94
CA LEU A 33 2.36 -1.38 -18.84
C LEU A 33 1.41 -2.46 -18.34
N LEU A 34 0.49 -2.09 -17.48
CA LEU A 34 -0.42 -3.03 -16.81
C LEU A 34 -1.70 -2.33 -16.39
N GLU A 35 -2.82 -2.98 -16.63
CA GLU A 35 -4.08 -2.71 -15.96
C GLU A 35 -4.47 -3.93 -15.11
N ASP A 36 -4.51 -3.79 -13.81
CA ASP A 36 -4.86 -4.88 -12.90
C ASP A 36 -6.19 -4.62 -12.21
N ARG A 37 -7.14 -5.51 -12.45
CA ARG A 37 -8.47 -5.45 -11.81
C ARG A 37 -8.39 -6.01 -10.40
N ALA A 38 -8.97 -5.28 -9.45
CA ALA A 38 -9.09 -5.73 -8.08
C ALA A 38 -9.90 -7.03 -8.00
N VAL A 39 -9.32 -8.04 -7.35
CA VAL A 39 -9.99 -9.32 -7.02
C VAL A 39 -10.73 -9.24 -5.69
N LEU A 40 -10.44 -8.22 -4.92
CA LEU A 40 -11.08 -7.89 -3.67
C LEU A 40 -11.22 -6.37 -3.57
N VAL A 41 -12.41 -5.94 -3.18
CA VAL A 41 -12.69 -4.56 -2.76
C VAL A 41 -13.40 -4.66 -1.41
N GLY A 42 -12.95 -3.91 -0.44
CA GLY A 42 -13.54 -3.96 0.91
C GLY A 42 -13.23 -2.71 1.72
N PRO A 43 -13.64 -2.66 2.98
CA PRO A 43 -13.43 -1.51 3.85
C PRO A 43 -11.96 -1.28 4.19
N SER A 44 -11.59 -0.01 4.31
CA SER A 44 -10.35 0.41 4.95
C SER A 44 -10.66 0.98 6.35
N GLN A 45 -9.62 1.36 7.10
CA GLN A 45 -9.78 2.06 8.38
C GLN A 45 -10.44 3.46 8.23
N LEU A 46 -10.48 3.99 7.00
CA LEU A 46 -11.11 5.29 6.69
C LEU A 46 -12.57 5.14 6.23
N SER A 47 -13.10 3.92 6.17
CA SER A 47 -14.48 3.69 5.75
C SER A 47 -15.46 4.19 6.79
N SER A 48 -16.56 4.77 6.32
CA SER A 48 -17.66 5.28 7.12
C SER A 48 -18.84 4.30 7.11
N PRO A 49 -19.67 4.25 8.15
CA PRO A 49 -20.95 3.53 8.12
C PRO A 49 -21.89 3.94 7.00
N ARG A 50 -21.67 5.10 6.37
CA ARG A 50 -22.45 5.59 5.23
C ARG A 50 -21.91 5.14 3.88
N ASP A 51 -20.73 4.52 3.84
CA ASP A 51 -20.15 4.08 2.59
C ASP A 51 -20.90 2.85 2.05
N CYS A 52 -20.98 2.75 0.72
CA CYS A 52 -21.54 1.59 0.05
C CYS A 52 -20.78 0.33 0.43
N VAL A 53 -21.42 -0.65 1.05
CA VAL A 53 -20.79 -1.92 1.45
C VAL A 53 -20.30 -2.77 0.26
N GLY A 54 -20.76 -2.48 -0.95
CA GLY A 54 -20.25 -3.10 -2.16
C GLY A 54 -18.89 -2.56 -2.56
N CYS A 55 -18.79 -1.29 -2.90
CA CYS A 55 -17.57 -0.71 -3.49
C CYS A 55 -16.69 0.08 -2.52
N TYR A 56 -17.20 0.50 -1.37
CA TYR A 56 -16.50 1.38 -0.41
C TYR A 56 -15.88 2.65 -1.02
N TRP A 57 -16.41 3.09 -2.16
CA TRP A 57 -15.91 4.28 -2.88
C TRP A 57 -16.91 5.42 -2.93
N ARG A 58 -18.18 5.11 -2.87
CA ARG A 58 -19.29 6.07 -2.90
C ARG A 58 -20.14 5.92 -1.66
N PRO A 59 -20.81 6.97 -1.22
CA PRO A 59 -21.84 6.84 -0.18
C PRO A 59 -22.93 5.90 -0.66
N GLY A 60 -23.51 5.14 0.26
CA GLY A 60 -24.69 4.32 0.00
C GLY A 60 -25.94 5.19 -0.01
N LEU A 61 -26.57 5.31 -1.16
CA LEU A 61 -27.79 6.09 -1.37
C LEU A 61 -29.06 5.24 -1.21
N LEU A 62 -28.90 3.93 -1.28
CA LEU A 62 -29.96 2.94 -1.14
C LEU A 62 -29.65 2.05 0.07
N GLN A 63 -30.66 1.37 0.58
CA GLN A 63 -30.50 0.33 1.61
C GLN A 63 -30.70 -1.05 1.02
N CYS A 64 -29.90 -2.02 1.45
CA CYS A 64 -30.14 -3.41 1.13
C CYS A 64 -31.45 -3.88 1.80
N PRO A 65 -32.41 -4.44 1.06
CA PRO A 65 -33.70 -4.88 1.65
C PRO A 65 -33.52 -6.03 2.66
N GLY A 66 -32.42 -6.78 2.60
CA GLY A 66 -32.17 -7.88 3.53
C GLY A 66 -31.54 -7.45 4.85
N CYS A 67 -30.47 -6.63 4.83
CA CYS A 67 -29.68 -6.30 6.02
C CYS A 67 -29.59 -4.80 6.32
N SER A 68 -30.33 -3.96 5.60
CA SER A 68 -30.32 -2.49 5.71
C SER A 68 -28.96 -1.80 5.49
N SER A 69 -27.93 -2.55 5.06
CA SER A 69 -26.63 -1.95 4.76
C SER A 69 -26.71 -0.97 3.60
N PRO A 70 -25.95 0.16 3.65
CA PRO A 70 -25.97 1.14 2.58
C PRO A 70 -25.32 0.61 1.31
N VAL A 71 -25.97 0.79 0.16
CA VAL A 71 -25.46 0.46 -1.18
C VAL A 71 -25.65 1.63 -2.12
N CYS A 72 -24.71 1.87 -3.04
CA CYS A 72 -24.82 3.00 -3.98
C CYS A 72 -25.66 2.65 -5.22
N SER A 73 -25.81 1.38 -5.55
CA SER A 73 -26.57 0.90 -6.71
C SER A 73 -26.93 -0.57 -6.58
N ALA A 74 -27.88 -1.02 -7.39
CA ALA A 74 -28.22 -2.45 -7.55
C ALA A 74 -27.01 -3.27 -8.01
N ALA A 75 -26.24 -2.75 -8.97
CA ALA A 75 -25.05 -3.42 -9.48
C ALA A 75 -24.00 -3.64 -8.40
N CYS A 76 -23.74 -2.67 -7.52
CA CYS A 76 -22.84 -2.86 -6.39
C CYS A 76 -23.36 -3.90 -5.38
N ARG A 77 -24.66 -3.93 -5.13
CA ARG A 77 -25.28 -4.96 -4.29
C ARG A 77 -25.07 -6.35 -4.87
N GLU A 78 -25.35 -6.52 -6.14
CA GLU A 78 -25.26 -7.81 -6.83
C GLU A 78 -23.82 -8.33 -6.93
N THR A 79 -22.88 -7.43 -7.28
CA THR A 79 -21.49 -7.83 -7.51
C THR A 79 -20.77 -8.25 -6.22
N TRP A 80 -21.02 -7.56 -5.10
CA TRP A 80 -20.21 -7.72 -3.90
C TRP A 80 -20.99 -8.13 -2.66
N HIS A 81 -22.22 -7.64 -2.51
CA HIS A 81 -22.93 -7.71 -1.24
C HIS A 81 -23.91 -8.88 -1.13
N THR A 82 -24.52 -9.32 -2.23
CA THR A 82 -25.60 -10.35 -2.19
C THR A 82 -25.17 -11.61 -1.47
N ALA A 83 -23.95 -12.10 -1.74
CA ALA A 83 -23.41 -13.30 -1.09
C ALA A 83 -23.05 -13.10 0.39
N GLU A 84 -22.88 -11.85 0.83
CA GLU A 84 -22.49 -11.48 2.19
C GLU A 84 -23.69 -11.12 3.07
N CYS A 85 -24.79 -10.70 2.45
CA CYS A 85 -25.98 -10.21 3.13
C CYS A 85 -26.49 -11.15 4.23
N PRO A 86 -26.62 -12.48 4.02
CA PRO A 86 -27.05 -13.39 5.08
C PRO A 86 -26.12 -13.43 6.29
N ILE A 87 -24.80 -13.28 6.05
CA ILE A 87 -23.80 -13.26 7.13
C ILE A 87 -23.91 -11.96 7.92
N ILE A 88 -24.07 -10.84 7.21
CA ILE A 88 -24.22 -9.52 7.85
C ILE A 88 -25.46 -9.46 8.72
N GLN A 89 -26.55 -10.08 8.33
CA GLN A 89 -27.79 -10.16 9.13
C GLN A 89 -27.59 -10.85 10.48
N THR A 90 -26.65 -11.79 10.57
CA THR A 90 -26.39 -12.55 11.81
C THR A 90 -25.38 -11.86 12.73
N LEU A 91 -24.83 -10.71 12.33
CA LEU A 91 -23.87 -9.98 13.14
C LEU A 91 -24.59 -9.15 14.21
N PRO A 92 -24.10 -9.12 15.45
CA PRO A 92 -24.59 -8.14 16.43
C PRO A 92 -24.26 -6.72 15.93
N VAL A 93 -25.27 -5.86 15.93
CA VAL A 93 -25.15 -4.43 15.52
C VAL A 93 -24.54 -3.64 16.68
N PRO A 94 -23.85 -2.55 16.42
CA PRO A 94 -22.79 -2.29 15.45
C PRO A 94 -21.42 -2.35 16.11
N SER A 95 -20.47 -2.99 15.50
CA SER A 95 -19.07 -2.71 15.84
C SER A 95 -18.74 -1.29 15.36
N PRO A 96 -18.17 -0.39 16.19
CA PRO A 96 -17.74 0.95 15.76
C PRO A 96 -16.58 0.90 14.76
N SER A 97 -15.98 -0.26 14.56
CA SER A 97 -14.93 -0.50 13.57
C SER A 97 -15.56 -0.79 12.21
N PRO A 98 -15.08 -0.18 11.11
CA PRO A 98 -15.45 -0.61 9.78
C PRO A 98 -15.25 -2.12 9.70
N ALA A 99 -16.19 -2.82 9.08
CA ALA A 99 -16.25 -4.28 9.05
C ALA A 99 -15.05 -4.92 8.32
N LEU A 100 -13.84 -4.72 8.84
CA LEU A 100 -12.58 -5.18 8.25
C LEU A 100 -12.53 -6.69 8.04
N TRP A 101 -13.31 -7.45 8.83
CA TRP A 101 -13.52 -8.88 8.65
C TRP A 101 -14.12 -9.24 7.27
N LEU A 102 -14.86 -8.30 6.63
CA LEU A 102 -15.35 -8.50 5.26
C LEU A 102 -14.22 -8.71 4.26
N ASN A 103 -13.07 -8.08 4.47
CA ASN A 103 -11.91 -8.32 3.62
C ASN A 103 -11.44 -9.78 3.69
N ILE A 104 -11.46 -10.37 4.89
CA ILE A 104 -11.09 -11.77 5.10
C ILE A 104 -12.12 -12.69 4.43
N LEU A 105 -13.42 -12.43 4.64
CA LEU A 105 -14.49 -13.18 4.00
C LEU A 105 -14.37 -13.15 2.47
N ARG A 106 -14.18 -11.97 1.88
CA ARG A 106 -14.04 -11.79 0.43
C ARG A 106 -12.81 -12.50 -0.12
N LEU A 107 -11.68 -12.38 0.58
CA LEU A 107 -10.45 -13.06 0.19
C LEU A 107 -10.59 -14.59 0.31
N HIS A 108 -11.16 -15.07 1.40
CA HIS A 108 -11.39 -16.49 1.62
C HIS A 108 -12.29 -17.13 0.55
N ARG A 109 -13.31 -16.41 0.09
CA ARG A 109 -14.24 -16.87 -0.95
C ARG A 109 -13.77 -16.68 -2.37
N SER A 110 -12.70 -15.92 -2.57
CA SER A 110 -12.19 -15.67 -3.92
C SER A 110 -11.49 -16.90 -4.46
N SER A 111 -11.88 -17.31 -5.66
CA SER A 111 -11.26 -18.39 -6.44
C SER A 111 -10.31 -17.85 -7.53
N ASP A 112 -9.95 -16.58 -7.48
CA ASP A 112 -9.08 -15.98 -8.50
C ASP A 112 -7.68 -16.61 -8.45
N PRO A 113 -7.20 -17.24 -9.55
CA PRO A 113 -5.93 -17.96 -9.57
C PRO A 113 -4.71 -17.04 -9.34
N ARG A 114 -4.85 -15.73 -9.58
CA ARG A 114 -3.78 -14.75 -9.34
C ARG A 114 -3.45 -14.59 -7.86
N LEU A 115 -4.34 -15.02 -6.97
CA LEU A 115 -4.07 -15.03 -5.53
C LEU A 115 -2.92 -15.95 -5.14
N ALA A 116 -2.59 -16.94 -5.97
CA ALA A 116 -1.42 -17.78 -5.79
C ALA A 116 -0.09 -17.03 -5.92
N LEU A 117 -0.10 -15.84 -6.54
CA LEU A 117 1.06 -14.95 -6.62
C LEU A 117 1.36 -14.25 -5.29
N LEU A 118 0.41 -14.23 -4.34
CA LEU A 118 0.56 -13.42 -3.14
C LEU A 118 1.25 -14.19 -2.03
N ALA A 119 2.33 -13.63 -1.53
CA ALA A 119 2.93 -14.03 -0.27
C ALA A 119 2.38 -13.15 0.87
N GLY A 120 2.24 -13.70 2.04
CA GLY A 120 1.95 -12.96 3.26
C GLY A 120 2.96 -13.35 4.32
N GLU A 121 3.84 -12.44 4.70
CA GLU A 121 4.66 -12.63 5.88
C GLU A 121 3.83 -12.30 7.13
N THR A 122 3.83 -13.22 8.09
CA THR A 122 3.09 -13.06 9.33
C THR A 122 3.87 -12.20 10.31
N GLY A 123 3.68 -10.88 10.26
CA GLY A 123 4.16 -9.97 11.32
C GLY A 123 3.37 -10.18 12.62
N GLU A 124 4.05 -10.09 13.77
CA GLU A 124 3.44 -10.44 15.07
C GLU A 124 2.40 -9.45 15.63
N GLY A 125 2.30 -8.23 15.11
CA GLY A 125 1.56 -7.13 15.78
C GLY A 125 0.08 -6.95 15.43
N GLN A 126 -0.47 -7.61 14.40
CA GLN A 126 -1.87 -7.38 13.93
C GLN A 126 -2.82 -8.57 14.15
N ARG A 127 -2.42 -9.56 14.94
CA ARG A 127 -3.03 -10.91 14.95
C ARG A 127 -4.29 -11.08 15.80
N GLN A 128 -4.59 -10.21 16.75
CA GLN A 128 -5.50 -10.60 17.83
C GLN A 128 -6.95 -10.12 17.68
N GLU A 129 -7.19 -8.95 17.14
CA GLU A 129 -8.50 -8.29 17.23
C GLU A 129 -9.61 -8.87 16.32
N TYR A 130 -9.24 -9.59 15.25
CA TYR A 130 -10.19 -10.13 14.27
C TYR A 130 -10.17 -11.64 14.16
N SER A 131 -9.26 -12.34 14.86
CA SER A 131 -9.07 -13.78 14.68
C SER A 131 -10.25 -14.60 15.20
N GLU A 132 -10.80 -14.25 16.36
CA GLU A 132 -11.92 -14.98 16.97
C GLU A 132 -13.22 -14.85 16.18
N LEU A 133 -13.53 -13.62 15.72
CA LEU A 133 -14.73 -13.39 14.91
C LEU A 133 -14.64 -14.08 13.55
N THR A 134 -13.46 -14.05 12.90
CA THR A 134 -13.25 -14.67 11.60
C THR A 134 -13.19 -16.19 11.68
N THR A 135 -12.53 -16.74 12.67
CA THR A 135 -12.44 -18.20 12.85
C THR A 135 -13.79 -18.82 13.21
N SER A 136 -14.52 -18.24 14.16
CA SER A 136 -15.81 -18.77 14.59
C SER A 136 -16.90 -18.66 13.53
N ARG A 137 -16.92 -17.58 12.74
CA ARG A 137 -18.00 -17.32 11.77
C ARG A 137 -17.72 -17.80 10.36
N LEU A 138 -16.45 -17.87 9.94
CA LEU A 138 -16.09 -18.36 8.62
C LEU A 138 -15.73 -19.84 8.62
N GLY A 139 -15.61 -20.48 9.78
CA GLY A 139 -15.21 -21.88 9.91
C GLY A 139 -13.77 -22.13 9.44
N ILE A 140 -12.90 -21.11 9.47
CA ILE A 140 -11.50 -21.21 9.08
C ILE A 140 -10.60 -21.36 10.30
N SER A 141 -9.47 -22.05 10.15
CA SER A 141 -8.50 -22.20 11.23
C SER A 141 -7.79 -20.86 11.55
N ALA A 142 -7.26 -20.74 12.77
CA ALA A 142 -6.47 -19.58 13.15
C ALA A 142 -5.26 -19.34 12.20
N ALA A 143 -4.62 -20.42 11.72
CA ALA A 143 -3.53 -20.34 10.75
C ALA A 143 -4.00 -19.79 9.39
N GLN A 144 -5.15 -20.23 8.90
CA GLN A 144 -5.75 -19.69 7.67
C GLN A 144 -6.10 -18.21 7.83
N SER A 145 -6.74 -17.84 8.95
CA SER A 145 -7.04 -16.44 9.26
C SER A 145 -5.78 -15.58 9.27
N ALA A 146 -4.73 -16.01 9.96
CA ALA A 146 -3.46 -15.31 10.03
C ALA A 146 -2.82 -15.11 8.64
N ARG A 147 -2.85 -16.14 7.78
CA ARG A 147 -2.36 -16.06 6.39
C ARG A 147 -3.15 -15.03 5.57
N LEU A 148 -4.47 -15.04 5.65
CA LEU A 148 -5.32 -14.09 4.92
C LEU A 148 -5.06 -12.66 5.37
N HIS A 149 -4.89 -12.44 6.68
CA HIS A 149 -4.50 -11.14 7.23
C HIS A 149 -3.15 -10.67 6.70
N ALA A 150 -2.15 -11.55 6.67
CA ALA A 150 -0.82 -11.24 6.15
C ALA A 150 -0.86 -10.86 4.67
N VAL A 151 -1.60 -11.61 3.84
CA VAL A 151 -1.82 -11.28 2.42
C VAL A 151 -2.42 -9.88 2.28
N LEU A 152 -3.45 -9.57 3.05
CA LEU A 152 -4.11 -8.26 2.99
C LEU A 152 -3.18 -7.13 3.47
N ALA A 153 -2.40 -7.34 4.53
CA ALA A 153 -1.50 -6.33 5.07
C ALA A 153 -0.41 -5.92 4.05
N SER A 154 0.14 -6.92 3.36
CA SER A 154 1.28 -6.71 2.46
C SER A 154 0.88 -6.22 1.07
N ASN A 155 -0.28 -6.67 0.53
CA ASN A 155 -0.55 -6.60 -0.91
C ASN A 155 -1.71 -5.68 -1.32
N THR A 156 -2.35 -4.97 -0.38
CA THR A 156 -3.51 -4.15 -0.73
C THR A 156 -3.15 -2.69 -1.02
N PHE A 157 -3.92 -2.11 -1.92
CA PHE A 157 -3.89 -0.71 -2.30
C PHE A 157 -5.13 0.01 -1.77
N ARG A 158 -4.98 1.29 -1.43
CA ARG A 158 -6.10 2.10 -0.96
C ARG A 158 -6.65 2.95 -2.11
N ASN A 159 -7.97 2.99 -2.23
CA ASN A 159 -8.68 3.91 -3.10
C ASN A 159 -9.74 4.64 -2.28
N LYS A 160 -9.47 5.87 -1.88
CA LYS A 160 -10.30 6.62 -0.92
C LYS A 160 -10.53 5.79 0.35
N THR A 161 -11.79 5.42 0.61
CA THR A 161 -12.20 4.58 1.75
C THR A 161 -12.15 3.08 1.45
N ALA A 162 -11.94 2.68 0.18
CA ALA A 162 -11.81 1.28 -0.21
C ALA A 162 -10.39 0.73 0.00
N ARG A 163 -10.32 -0.53 0.37
CA ARG A 163 -9.12 -1.37 0.36
C ARG A 163 -9.27 -2.39 -0.77
N CYS A 164 -8.32 -2.40 -1.69
CA CYS A 164 -8.39 -3.20 -2.90
C CYS A 164 -7.17 -4.12 -3.02
N LEU A 165 -7.38 -5.34 -3.49
CA LEU A 165 -6.32 -6.29 -3.78
C LEU A 165 -6.22 -6.47 -5.29
N CYS A 166 -5.09 -6.04 -5.86
CA CYS A 166 -4.72 -6.17 -7.26
C CYS A 166 -3.48 -7.06 -7.33
N PRO A 167 -3.62 -8.39 -7.60
CA PRO A 167 -2.57 -9.35 -7.36
C PRO A 167 -1.32 -9.17 -8.20
N VAL A 168 -1.45 -8.75 -9.45
CA VAL A 168 -0.29 -8.54 -10.33
C VAL A 168 0.42 -7.24 -9.96
N MET A 169 -0.34 -6.18 -9.69
CA MET A 169 0.21 -4.91 -9.22
C MET A 169 0.96 -5.06 -7.90
N ALA A 170 0.53 -5.98 -7.04
CA ALA A 170 1.20 -6.28 -5.77
C ALA A 170 2.60 -6.90 -5.94
N MET A 171 2.96 -7.35 -7.15
CA MET A 171 4.31 -7.85 -7.47
C MET A 171 5.27 -6.72 -7.87
N VAL A 172 4.82 -5.49 -8.02
CA VAL A 172 5.68 -4.35 -8.35
C VAL A 172 6.37 -3.85 -7.09
N ASN A 173 7.69 -3.93 -7.04
CA ASN A 173 8.50 -3.59 -5.88
C ASN A 173 8.57 -2.07 -5.61
N HIS A 174 9.13 -1.75 -4.46
CA HIS A 174 9.28 -0.37 -4.00
C HIS A 174 10.60 0.27 -4.45
N SER A 175 10.51 1.54 -4.88
CA SER A 175 11.61 2.50 -4.86
C SER A 175 11.10 3.86 -4.38
N CYS A 176 11.93 4.60 -3.62
CA CYS A 176 11.64 5.99 -3.28
C CYS A 176 11.85 6.95 -4.48
N GLU A 177 12.52 6.45 -5.53
CA GLU A 177 12.67 7.07 -6.85
C GLU A 177 12.15 6.08 -7.92
N PRO A 178 10.81 5.90 -7.99
CA PRO A 178 10.21 4.85 -8.82
C PRO A 178 10.28 5.23 -10.31
N ASN A 179 10.41 4.21 -11.15
CA ASN A 179 10.34 4.37 -12.60
C ASN A 179 8.93 4.25 -13.18
N CYS A 180 7.96 3.88 -12.36
CA CYS A 180 6.55 3.83 -12.75
C CYS A 180 5.68 4.68 -11.82
N ARG A 181 4.48 5.03 -12.30
CA ARG A 181 3.40 5.58 -11.48
C ARG A 181 2.19 4.67 -11.50
N VAL A 182 1.44 4.71 -10.41
CA VAL A 182 0.21 3.94 -10.25
C VAL A 182 -0.93 4.90 -10.02
N TYR A 183 -2.05 4.67 -10.70
CA TYR A 183 -3.28 5.43 -10.50
C TYR A 183 -4.52 4.56 -10.74
N TRP A 184 -5.64 4.97 -10.17
CA TRP A 184 -6.91 4.28 -10.38
C TRP A 184 -7.52 4.73 -11.70
N ALA A 185 -7.85 3.76 -12.56
CA ALA A 185 -8.55 4.05 -13.82
C ALA A 185 -9.92 4.67 -13.53
N ALA A 186 -10.29 5.67 -14.32
CA ALA A 186 -11.64 6.21 -14.30
C ALA A 186 -12.63 5.10 -14.69
N SER A 187 -13.67 4.90 -13.89
CA SER A 187 -14.71 3.92 -14.17
C SER A 187 -16.08 4.49 -13.85
N SER A 188 -17.01 4.33 -14.80
CA SER A 188 -18.43 4.61 -14.58
C SER A 188 -19.06 3.58 -13.63
N ASN A 189 -18.55 2.35 -13.61
CA ASN A 189 -19.00 1.30 -12.72
C ASN A 189 -18.14 1.27 -11.42
N PRO A 190 -18.69 1.69 -10.28
CA PRO A 190 -17.97 1.72 -9.01
C PRO A 190 -17.61 0.34 -8.47
N ALA A 191 -18.18 -0.74 -9.01
CA ALA A 191 -17.82 -2.10 -8.64
C ALA A 191 -16.51 -2.57 -9.29
N HIS A 192 -15.98 -1.83 -10.28
CA HIS A 192 -14.81 -2.21 -11.05
C HIS A 192 -13.62 -1.30 -10.73
N HIS A 193 -12.89 -1.63 -9.68
CA HIS A 193 -11.64 -0.96 -9.36
C HIS A 193 -10.50 -1.55 -10.19
N ARG A 194 -9.82 -0.72 -10.98
CA ARG A 194 -8.62 -1.09 -11.75
C ARG A 194 -7.48 -0.16 -11.44
N LEU A 195 -6.32 -0.73 -11.14
CA LEU A 195 -5.06 -0.02 -11.05
C LEU A 195 -4.35 -0.05 -12.39
N VAL A 196 -3.81 1.09 -12.78
CA VAL A 196 -3.00 1.27 -13.98
C VAL A 196 -1.56 1.53 -13.56
N LEU A 197 -0.63 0.80 -14.17
CA LEU A 197 0.81 1.02 -14.07
C LEU A 197 1.29 1.67 -15.35
N GLU A 198 1.94 2.82 -15.23
CA GLU A 198 2.46 3.60 -16.35
C GLU A 198 3.93 3.92 -16.13
N ALA A 199 4.75 3.79 -17.19
CA ALA A 199 6.14 4.18 -17.18
C ALA A 199 6.29 5.70 -17.01
N ARG A 200 7.14 6.15 -16.08
CA ARG A 200 7.42 7.58 -15.87
C ARG A 200 8.52 8.13 -16.79
N ARG A 201 9.33 7.24 -17.36
CA ARG A 201 10.43 7.52 -18.26
C ARG A 201 10.65 6.32 -19.18
N ASP A 202 11.54 6.46 -20.13
CA ASP A 202 12.00 5.34 -20.94
C ASP A 202 12.66 4.27 -20.06
N LEU A 203 12.31 3.00 -20.35
CA LEU A 203 12.83 1.82 -19.66
C LEU A 203 13.52 0.90 -20.68
N ARG A 204 14.62 0.29 -20.26
CA ARG A 204 15.35 -0.68 -21.07
C ARG A 204 14.78 -2.08 -20.86
N ALA A 205 14.90 -2.96 -21.82
CA ALA A 205 14.60 -4.38 -21.64
C ALA A 205 15.38 -4.95 -20.45
N GLY A 206 14.72 -5.77 -19.63
CA GLY A 206 15.27 -6.33 -18.40
C GLY A 206 15.20 -5.41 -17.18
N GLU A 207 14.76 -4.15 -17.32
CA GLU A 207 14.65 -3.23 -16.19
C GLU A 207 13.48 -3.60 -15.28
N GLU A 208 13.74 -3.65 -13.96
CA GLU A 208 12.71 -3.89 -12.95
C GLU A 208 11.75 -2.71 -12.86
N LEU A 209 10.46 -3.01 -12.71
CA LEU A 209 9.42 -2.02 -12.47
C LEU A 209 9.31 -1.70 -10.99
N THR A 210 9.26 -0.43 -10.67
CA THR A 210 9.14 0.03 -9.27
C THR A 210 8.09 1.12 -9.12
N ILE A 211 7.40 1.09 -7.96
CA ILE A 211 6.45 2.12 -7.53
C ILE A 211 6.81 2.62 -6.13
N THR A 212 6.21 3.69 -5.66
CA THR A 212 6.40 4.12 -4.28
C THR A 212 5.32 3.55 -3.37
N TYR A 213 5.71 3.02 -2.19
CA TYR A 213 4.80 2.53 -1.15
C TYR A 213 4.53 3.58 -0.06
N CYS A 214 5.26 4.69 -0.08
CA CYS A 214 5.14 5.75 0.92
C CYS A 214 5.09 7.14 0.27
N CYS A 215 4.75 8.14 1.06
CA CYS A 215 4.77 9.53 0.58
C CYS A 215 6.18 9.95 0.20
N SER A 216 6.38 10.40 -1.03
CA SER A 216 7.67 10.85 -1.55
C SER A 216 8.16 12.17 -0.96
N LEU A 217 7.26 12.92 -0.29
CA LEU A 217 7.60 14.17 0.41
C LEU A 217 8.21 13.95 1.79
N LEU A 218 8.23 12.71 2.30
CA LEU A 218 8.92 12.39 3.54
C LEU A 218 10.43 12.33 3.32
N ALA A 219 11.19 12.77 4.33
CA ALA A 219 12.63 12.57 4.40
C ALA A 219 13.01 11.09 4.50
N THR A 220 14.23 10.74 4.12
CA THR A 220 14.71 9.34 4.11
C THR A 220 14.49 8.61 5.45
N PRO A 221 14.83 9.16 6.64
CA PRO A 221 14.59 8.45 7.89
C PRO A 221 13.11 8.13 8.12
N ALA A 222 12.22 9.06 7.81
CA ALA A 222 10.78 8.87 7.96
C ALA A 222 10.22 7.85 6.97
N ARG A 223 10.70 7.83 5.72
CA ARG A 223 10.33 6.81 4.73
C ARG A 223 10.79 5.42 5.16
N GLN A 224 12.04 5.28 5.61
CA GLN A 224 12.59 4.00 6.11
C GLN A 224 11.83 3.50 7.33
N ALA A 225 11.57 4.36 8.32
CA ALA A 225 10.77 3.99 9.49
C ALA A 225 9.38 3.49 9.09
N LYS A 226 8.71 4.17 8.16
CA LYS A 226 7.39 3.78 7.66
C LYS A 226 7.43 2.45 6.90
N LEU A 227 8.42 2.24 6.04
CA LEU A 227 8.58 0.99 5.28
C LEU A 227 8.91 -0.18 6.20
N ARG A 228 9.80 0.01 7.18
CA ARG A 228 10.12 -1.00 8.19
C ARG A 228 8.86 -1.40 8.98
N ALA A 229 8.10 -0.43 9.47
CA ALA A 229 6.90 -0.69 10.27
C ALA A 229 5.76 -1.34 9.46
N SER A 230 5.58 -0.96 8.19
CA SER A 230 4.43 -1.39 7.37
C SER A 230 4.73 -2.53 6.40
N LYS A 231 6.01 -2.71 6.02
CA LYS A 231 6.44 -3.65 4.97
C LYS A 231 7.61 -4.53 5.38
N GLY A 232 8.24 -4.30 6.54
CA GLY A 232 9.27 -5.15 7.11
C GLY A 232 10.66 -5.00 6.47
N PHE A 233 10.95 -3.96 5.69
CA PHE A 233 12.24 -3.79 5.06
C PHE A 233 12.80 -2.36 5.12
N ASP A 234 14.11 -2.22 4.95
CA ASP A 234 14.82 -0.95 4.80
C ASP A 234 15.14 -0.69 3.33
N CYS A 235 14.62 0.41 2.78
CA CYS A 235 14.88 0.78 1.40
C CYS A 235 16.31 1.25 1.20
N ARG A 236 16.99 0.67 0.19
CA ARG A 236 18.38 1.01 -0.21
C ARG A 236 18.45 1.54 -1.65
N CYS A 237 17.36 2.13 -2.16
CA CYS A 237 17.38 2.73 -3.49
C CYS A 237 18.35 3.92 -3.56
N SER A 238 18.69 4.36 -4.78
CA SER A 238 19.61 5.47 -5.05
C SER A 238 19.30 6.73 -4.24
N ARG A 239 18.01 7.05 -4.07
CA ARG A 239 17.58 8.21 -3.28
C ARG A 239 17.84 8.03 -1.77
N CYS A 240 17.61 6.85 -1.22
CA CYS A 240 17.83 6.58 0.20
C CYS A 240 19.31 6.43 0.56
N SER A 241 20.15 6.07 -0.40
CA SER A 241 21.60 5.94 -0.23
C SER A 241 22.36 7.27 -0.41
N ASP A 242 21.67 8.32 -0.88
CA ASP A 242 22.23 9.65 -1.06
C ASP A 242 21.73 10.59 0.06
N PRO A 243 22.60 11.13 0.93
CA PRO A 243 22.22 12.09 1.97
C PRO A 243 21.50 13.32 1.44
N GLY A 244 21.83 13.78 0.23
CA GLY A 244 21.17 14.88 -0.47
C GLY A 244 19.86 14.49 -1.16
N GLU A 245 19.47 13.23 -1.08
CA GLU A 245 18.26 12.70 -1.69
C GLU A 245 18.10 13.09 -3.17
N ARG A 246 19.16 12.90 -3.95
CA ARG A 246 19.22 13.24 -5.38
C ARG A 246 19.03 14.73 -5.63
N GLY A 247 19.57 15.56 -4.72
CA GLY A 247 19.51 17.03 -4.79
C GLY A 247 18.21 17.65 -4.29
N SER A 248 17.22 16.83 -3.84
CA SER A 248 15.98 17.36 -3.26
C SER A 248 16.19 17.94 -1.87
N ASN A 249 17.24 17.49 -1.16
CA ASN A 249 17.58 17.86 0.23
C ASN A 249 16.37 17.76 1.18
N MET A 250 15.45 16.84 0.93
CA MET A 250 14.16 16.74 1.62
C MET A 250 14.31 16.53 3.14
N GLY A 251 15.39 15.86 3.56
CA GLY A 251 15.75 15.71 4.96
C GLY A 251 16.57 16.85 5.53
N GLY A 252 16.87 17.89 4.74
CA GLY A 252 17.76 18.95 5.14
C GLY A 252 17.13 20.00 6.06
N VAL A 253 17.95 20.64 6.87
CA VAL A 253 17.56 21.75 7.75
C VAL A 253 18.50 22.92 7.52
N LEU A 254 17.97 24.12 7.39
CA LEU A 254 18.78 25.32 7.22
C LEU A 254 19.67 25.53 8.46
N CYS A 255 20.95 25.75 8.26
CA CYS A 255 21.87 26.03 9.33
C CYS A 255 21.49 27.33 10.08
N THR A 256 21.21 27.21 11.37
CA THR A 256 20.80 28.36 12.19
C THR A 256 21.91 29.34 12.46
N LYS A 257 23.21 28.92 12.31
CA LYS A 257 24.37 29.77 12.51
C LYS A 257 24.70 30.61 11.25
N CYS A 258 24.92 29.99 10.12
CA CYS A 258 25.29 30.72 8.89
C CYS A 258 24.10 31.13 8.03
N ARG A 259 22.94 30.48 8.18
CA ARG A 259 21.72 30.70 7.40
C ARG A 259 21.87 30.57 5.88
N GLN A 260 22.89 29.87 5.44
CA GLN A 260 23.24 29.71 4.01
C GLN A 260 23.27 28.24 3.61
N ALA A 261 23.82 27.37 4.45
CA ALA A 261 24.00 25.96 4.15
C ALA A 261 22.81 25.11 4.70
N VAL A 262 22.50 24.07 3.95
CA VAL A 262 21.57 23.03 4.38
C VAL A 262 22.35 21.95 5.12
N LEU A 263 21.96 21.67 6.35
CA LEU A 263 22.44 20.52 7.13
C LEU A 263 21.74 19.27 6.59
N LEU A 264 22.51 18.25 6.23
CA LEU A 264 21.99 16.96 5.80
C LEU A 264 22.28 15.91 6.87
N PRO A 265 21.37 14.95 7.06
CA PRO A 265 21.60 13.85 7.98
C PRO A 265 22.66 12.89 7.41
N HIS A 266 23.57 12.44 8.24
CA HIS A 266 24.52 11.37 7.91
C HIS A 266 24.53 10.33 9.04
N LEU A 267 24.61 9.05 8.66
CA LEU A 267 24.69 7.96 9.61
C LEU A 267 26.07 7.92 10.25
N GLN A 268 26.09 7.82 11.57
CA GLN A 268 27.31 7.54 12.35
C GLN A 268 27.57 6.04 12.40
N GLN A 269 28.77 5.66 12.83
CA GLN A 269 29.17 4.26 12.96
C GLN A 269 28.33 3.50 14.00
N ASP A 270 27.80 4.20 15.00
CA ASP A 270 26.91 3.67 16.04
C ASP A 270 25.44 3.56 15.60
N GLY A 271 25.13 3.90 14.33
CA GLY A 271 23.78 3.90 13.77
C GLY A 271 22.96 5.14 14.10
N GLY A 272 23.50 6.12 14.84
CA GLY A 272 22.87 7.41 15.12
C GLY A 272 22.89 8.32 13.89
N LEU A 273 22.00 9.33 13.88
CA LEU A 273 22.03 10.42 12.90
C LEU A 273 22.87 11.59 13.46
N ALA A 274 23.76 12.10 12.65
CA ALA A 274 24.48 13.32 12.93
C ALA A 274 24.20 14.40 11.90
N TRP A 275 24.34 15.64 12.32
CA TRP A 275 24.09 16.81 11.50
C TRP A 275 25.31 17.74 11.59
N SER A 276 25.80 18.22 10.47
CA SER A 276 26.92 19.14 10.46
C SER A 276 26.78 20.17 9.32
N CYS A 277 27.36 21.34 9.53
CA CYS A 277 27.43 22.41 8.54
C CYS A 277 28.86 22.63 8.05
N SER A 278 28.99 22.97 6.80
CA SER A 278 30.27 23.39 6.23
C SER A 278 30.91 24.61 6.96
N CYS A 279 30.10 25.41 7.67
CA CYS A 279 30.60 26.48 8.53
C CYS A 279 31.15 26.01 9.89
N GLY A 280 31.25 24.71 10.12
CA GLY A 280 31.72 24.09 11.37
C GLY A 280 30.66 24.01 12.49
N PHE A 281 29.43 24.46 12.26
CA PHE A 281 28.36 24.34 13.25
C PHE A 281 27.85 22.90 13.34
N LYS A 282 27.77 22.40 14.57
CA LYS A 282 27.16 21.11 14.90
C LYS A 282 25.94 21.38 15.75
N PRO A 283 24.72 21.19 15.23
CA PRO A 283 23.49 21.37 16.00
C PRO A 283 23.31 20.26 17.03
N ASN A 284 22.42 20.49 17.98
CA ASN A 284 21.94 19.40 18.83
C ASN A 284 21.08 18.46 18.00
N ASN A 285 21.53 17.21 17.82
CA ASN A 285 20.87 16.22 16.96
C ASN A 285 19.42 15.96 17.41
N ASP A 286 19.15 15.85 18.71
CA ASP A 286 17.81 15.57 19.23
C ASP A 286 16.79 16.64 18.82
N LYS A 287 17.21 17.91 18.84
CA LYS A 287 16.32 19.02 18.43
C LYS A 287 16.03 19.01 16.94
N VAL A 288 17.01 18.64 16.11
CA VAL A 288 16.82 18.52 14.67
C VAL A 288 15.90 17.35 14.37
N ASP A 289 16.13 16.20 14.97
CA ASP A 289 15.33 15.00 14.80
C ASP A 289 13.88 15.21 15.23
N GLN A 290 13.63 15.88 16.36
CA GLN A 290 12.28 16.26 16.81
C GLN A 290 11.57 17.17 15.79
N SER A 291 12.28 18.13 15.21
CA SER A 291 11.72 19.02 14.18
C SER A 291 11.34 18.23 12.93
N GLN A 292 12.19 17.32 12.47
CA GLN A 292 11.92 16.43 11.33
C GLN A 292 10.73 15.49 11.59
N GLN A 293 10.61 14.96 12.79
CA GLN A 293 9.47 14.12 13.18
C GLN A 293 8.15 14.89 13.18
N ARG A 294 8.13 16.15 13.61
CA ARG A 294 6.92 17.00 13.53
C ARG A 294 6.49 17.21 12.09
N LEU A 295 7.41 17.65 11.22
CA LEU A 295 7.12 17.83 9.77
C LEU A 295 6.60 16.53 9.13
N SER A 296 7.16 15.39 9.49
CA SER A 296 6.72 14.09 8.98
C SER A 296 5.29 13.73 9.40
N ARG A 297 4.90 14.06 10.64
CA ARG A 297 3.51 13.85 11.12
C ARG A 297 2.51 14.70 10.36
N ASP A 298 2.84 15.98 10.13
CA ASP A 298 1.96 16.91 9.41
C ASP A 298 1.74 16.51 7.96
N LEU A 299 2.71 15.83 7.33
CA LEU A 299 2.60 15.30 5.96
C LEU A 299 1.84 13.97 5.86
N THR A 300 1.57 13.31 6.97
CA THR A 300 0.93 11.96 6.99
C THR A 300 -0.49 11.95 7.53
N ASN A 301 -0.95 13.05 8.11
CA ASN A 301 -2.33 13.32 8.49
C ASN A 301 -3.12 13.98 7.35
#